data_97d38f17fbbea7cd82f6070cfb89ddc0
#
_entry.id   97d38f17fbbea7cd82f6070cfb89ddc0
#
_cell.length_a   1.000
_cell.length_b   1.000
_cell.length_c   1.000
_cell.angle_alpha   90.00
_cell.angle_beta   90.00
_cell.angle_gamma   90.00
#
_symmetry.space_group_name_H-M   'P 1'
#
loop_
_entity.id
_entity.type
_entity.pdbx_description
1 polymer ?
#
loop_
_entity_poly.entity_id
_entity_poly.type
_entity_poly.pdbx_seq_one_letter_code
_entity_poly.pdbx_strand_id
1 'polypeptide(L)'
;MTGGLTMAGTPDRWEWLQSAYRTFQSIGIDDCRLVSVEEAVELNPIMSGDGLLGGMWADREGYIDTTGTVHAYAGAAKKRGATVIEHNRVLELNQTLNGWEVVTEKGTINCEHVVNAAGLWAKQVGRMAGVELPVSPLNHHYLISDTIPQLEEIDFEVPMTVDLEGFTYLRQDQKGVLLGIYEVNHQHWMMDGAPWEYGFELQQEDPDRIEHELELGFNRYPCLQEVGVKTWVNGAFTFSPDGNPLVGPVPGKRGYWTACAVMAGFLQGGGVGKSLAEWIITGEPEADVYGMDVARYGTFAENKQYIKETTGQFYTRRFVMTYPNEQLPAGRPLKTSGAHDAMTAAGCQWGVSWD
;
A
#
# COMPACT_ATOMS: atom_id res chain seq x y z
N MET A 1 -13.82 -8.48 -14.61
CA MET A 1 -13.75 -7.10 -14.12
C MET A 1 -15.15 -6.71 -13.70
N THR A 2 -15.30 -6.25 -12.48
CA THR A 2 -16.59 -5.89 -11.87
C THR A 2 -16.89 -4.39 -11.96
N GLY A 3 -15.91 -3.61 -12.42
CA GLY A 3 -15.92 -2.16 -12.28
C GLY A 3 -15.44 -1.72 -10.91
N GLY A 4 -15.16 -0.42 -10.80
CA GLY A 4 -14.77 0.25 -9.55
C GLY A 4 -15.55 1.53 -9.33
N LEU A 5 -15.90 1.79 -8.08
CA LEU A 5 -16.69 2.94 -7.67
C LEU A 5 -15.99 3.65 -6.50
N THR A 6 -15.57 4.89 -6.71
CA THR A 6 -15.01 5.74 -5.65
C THR A 6 -16.02 6.83 -5.29
N MET A 7 -16.38 6.94 -4.01
CA MET A 7 -17.45 7.83 -3.54
C MET A 7 -16.90 9.11 -2.93
N ALA A 8 -17.72 10.16 -2.96
CA ALA A 8 -17.46 11.45 -2.33
C ALA A 8 -18.64 11.87 -1.44
N GLY A 9 -18.36 12.03 -0.15
CA GLY A 9 -19.34 12.49 0.86
C GLY A 9 -19.18 13.95 1.27
N THR A 10 -18.13 14.65 0.81
CA THR A 10 -17.90 16.06 1.11
C THR A 10 -17.74 16.90 -0.16
N PRO A 11 -18.03 18.22 -0.13
CA PRO A 11 -17.82 19.09 -1.29
C PRO A 11 -16.38 19.08 -1.79
N ASP A 12 -15.39 19.11 -0.89
CA ASP A 12 -13.98 19.09 -1.24
C ASP A 12 -13.59 17.78 -1.94
N ARG A 13 -14.09 16.66 -1.43
CA ARG A 13 -13.87 15.35 -2.03
C ARG A 13 -14.53 15.23 -3.41
N TRP A 14 -15.72 15.78 -3.56
CA TRP A 14 -16.40 15.80 -4.84
C TRP A 14 -15.65 16.64 -5.88
N GLU A 15 -15.15 17.81 -5.50
CA GLU A 15 -14.30 18.63 -6.36
C GLU A 15 -12.99 17.89 -6.72
N TRP A 16 -12.38 17.21 -5.75
CA TRP A 16 -11.19 16.38 -5.98
C TRP A 16 -11.47 15.26 -6.99
N LEU A 17 -12.56 14.51 -6.87
CA LEU A 17 -12.95 13.47 -7.84
C LEU A 17 -13.16 14.04 -9.24
N GLN A 18 -13.83 15.18 -9.35
CA GLN A 18 -14.01 15.86 -10.64
C GLN A 18 -12.66 16.30 -11.24
N SER A 19 -11.75 16.75 -10.42
CA SER A 19 -10.39 17.10 -10.86
C SER A 19 -9.61 15.87 -11.30
N ALA A 20 -9.67 14.78 -10.54
CA ALA A 20 -9.06 13.50 -10.91
C ALA A 20 -9.60 12.98 -12.25
N TYR A 21 -10.93 13.01 -12.44
CA TYR A 21 -11.56 12.65 -13.70
C TYR A 21 -11.01 13.48 -14.88
N ARG A 22 -10.96 14.81 -14.73
CA ARG A 22 -10.39 15.68 -15.79
C ARG A 22 -8.93 15.36 -16.10
N THR A 23 -8.15 15.05 -15.06
CA THR A 23 -6.76 14.63 -15.23
C THR A 23 -6.66 13.32 -16.01
N PHE A 24 -7.46 12.32 -15.68
CA PHE A 24 -7.50 11.04 -16.38
C PHE A 24 -7.84 11.23 -17.86
N GLN A 25 -8.87 12.04 -18.17
CA GLN A 25 -9.20 12.37 -19.56
C GLN A 25 -8.02 13.04 -20.30
N SER A 26 -7.29 13.93 -19.63
CA SER A 26 -6.16 14.67 -20.24
C SER A 26 -4.97 13.77 -20.61
N ILE A 27 -4.83 12.63 -19.97
CA ILE A 27 -3.75 11.64 -20.23
C ILE A 27 -4.24 10.42 -21.01
N GLY A 28 -5.49 10.46 -21.53
CA GLY A 28 -6.04 9.42 -22.39
C GLY A 28 -6.63 8.21 -21.66
N ILE A 29 -6.93 8.33 -20.36
CA ILE A 29 -7.72 7.35 -19.61
C ILE A 29 -9.19 7.71 -19.80
N ASP A 30 -9.90 6.95 -20.61
CA ASP A 30 -11.27 7.21 -21.07
C ASP A 30 -12.31 6.21 -20.52
N ASP A 31 -11.88 5.26 -19.72
CA ASP A 31 -12.70 4.19 -19.13
C ASP A 31 -13.27 4.55 -17.75
N CYS A 32 -13.29 5.84 -17.40
CA CYS A 32 -13.92 6.34 -16.19
C CYS A 32 -14.92 7.46 -16.50
N ARG A 33 -15.90 7.62 -15.63
CA ARG A 33 -16.92 8.67 -15.69
C ARG A 33 -17.41 9.07 -14.30
N LEU A 34 -17.92 10.29 -14.19
CA LEU A 34 -18.61 10.73 -12.98
C LEU A 34 -20.05 10.16 -12.97
N VAL A 35 -20.51 9.78 -11.79
CA VAL A 35 -21.85 9.22 -11.56
C VAL A 35 -22.59 9.99 -10.47
N SER A 36 -23.93 10.06 -10.60
CA SER A 36 -24.78 10.58 -9.53
C SER A 36 -24.88 9.59 -8.37
N VAL A 37 -25.44 10.02 -7.26
CA VAL A 37 -25.67 9.13 -6.09
C VAL A 37 -26.66 8.03 -6.44
N GLU A 38 -27.73 8.35 -7.18
CA GLU A 38 -28.74 7.39 -7.62
C GLU A 38 -28.10 6.31 -8.49
N GLU A 39 -27.29 6.70 -9.48
CA GLU A 39 -26.58 5.77 -10.34
C GLU A 39 -25.56 4.91 -9.56
N ALA A 40 -24.86 5.51 -8.60
CA ALA A 40 -23.93 4.77 -7.75
C ALA A 40 -24.63 3.68 -6.92
N VAL A 41 -25.82 3.98 -6.40
CA VAL A 41 -26.66 3.00 -5.67
C VAL A 41 -27.23 1.92 -6.61
N GLU A 42 -27.54 2.26 -7.87
CA GLU A 42 -27.93 1.26 -8.86
C GLU A 42 -26.78 0.30 -9.19
N LEU A 43 -25.53 0.80 -9.24
CA LEU A 43 -24.32 0.01 -9.48
C LEU A 43 -23.95 -0.85 -8.26
N ASN A 44 -24.22 -0.38 -7.04
CA ASN A 44 -24.00 -1.12 -5.80
C ASN A 44 -25.23 -1.04 -4.88
N PRO A 45 -26.24 -1.89 -5.08
CA PRO A 45 -27.53 -1.78 -4.39
C PRO A 45 -27.50 -2.13 -2.89
N ILE A 46 -26.40 -2.65 -2.38
CA ILE A 46 -26.22 -2.86 -0.92
C ILE A 46 -25.69 -1.63 -0.19
N MET A 47 -25.35 -0.57 -0.94
CA MET A 47 -24.79 0.67 -0.40
C MET A 47 -25.89 1.70 -0.11
N SER A 48 -25.80 2.40 1.04
CA SER A 48 -26.59 3.60 1.30
C SER A 48 -26.00 4.79 0.54
N GLY A 49 -26.86 5.56 -0.14
CA GLY A 49 -26.49 6.84 -0.75
C GLY A 49 -26.46 8.03 0.21
N ASP A 50 -26.83 7.83 1.48
CA ASP A 50 -26.96 8.90 2.45
C ASP A 50 -25.64 9.65 2.67
N GLY A 51 -25.73 11.00 2.59
CA GLY A 51 -24.57 11.88 2.78
C GLY A 51 -23.58 11.90 1.61
N LEU A 52 -23.83 11.16 0.51
CA LEU A 52 -23.00 11.20 -0.69
C LEU A 52 -23.39 12.37 -1.60
N LEU A 53 -22.43 12.85 -2.38
CA LEU A 53 -22.60 13.90 -3.40
C LEU A 53 -22.45 13.37 -4.82
N GLY A 54 -21.83 12.21 -4.99
CA GLY A 54 -21.59 11.54 -6.25
C GLY A 54 -20.40 10.59 -6.16
N GLY A 55 -19.99 10.05 -7.29
CA GLY A 55 -18.86 9.13 -7.37
C GLY A 55 -18.16 9.17 -8.71
N MET A 56 -17.09 8.41 -8.83
CA MET A 56 -16.40 8.12 -10.07
C MET A 56 -16.42 6.62 -10.30
N TRP A 57 -16.95 6.22 -11.45
CA TRP A 57 -16.97 4.85 -11.94
C TRP A 57 -15.79 4.62 -12.88
N ALA A 58 -15.19 3.43 -12.80
CA ALA A 58 -14.14 2.97 -13.71
C ALA A 58 -14.47 1.57 -14.25
N ASP A 59 -14.66 1.46 -15.58
CA ASP A 59 -15.13 0.23 -16.23
C ASP A 59 -14.14 -0.94 -16.12
N ARG A 60 -12.83 -0.65 -16.16
CA ARG A 60 -11.75 -1.65 -16.17
C ARG A 60 -11.19 -1.97 -14.79
N GLU A 61 -11.79 -1.46 -13.76
CA GLU A 61 -11.41 -1.79 -12.38
C GLU A 61 -12.04 -3.12 -11.93
N GLY A 62 -11.57 -3.61 -10.79
CA GLY A 62 -12.05 -4.84 -10.20
C GLY A 62 -11.02 -5.42 -9.25
N TYR A 63 -11.10 -6.70 -8.98
CA TYR A 63 -10.14 -7.42 -8.16
C TYR A 63 -9.53 -8.60 -8.91
N ILE A 64 -8.47 -9.15 -8.39
CA ILE A 64 -7.76 -10.27 -8.99
C ILE A 64 -7.59 -11.42 -7.99
N ASP A 65 -7.44 -12.63 -8.51
CA ASP A 65 -6.92 -13.76 -7.74
C ASP A 65 -5.43 -13.52 -7.46
N THR A 66 -5.10 -13.17 -6.23
CA THR A 66 -3.73 -12.83 -5.81
C THR A 66 -2.78 -14.02 -5.94
N THR A 67 -3.21 -15.21 -5.51
CA THR A 67 -2.41 -16.43 -5.60
C THR A 67 -2.20 -16.84 -7.06
N GLY A 68 -3.26 -16.86 -7.85
CA GLY A 68 -3.18 -17.16 -9.28
C GLY A 68 -2.28 -16.20 -10.04
N THR A 69 -2.33 -14.91 -9.71
CA THR A 69 -1.46 -13.90 -10.32
C THR A 69 0.01 -14.13 -10.02
N VAL A 70 0.38 -14.42 -8.76
CA VAL A 70 1.77 -14.76 -8.40
C VAL A 70 2.25 -16.00 -9.14
N HIS A 71 1.43 -17.06 -9.21
CA HIS A 71 1.76 -18.27 -9.96
C HIS A 71 1.89 -18.02 -11.47
N ALA A 72 1.06 -17.14 -12.03
CA ALA A 72 1.14 -16.75 -13.45
C ALA A 72 2.47 -16.03 -13.76
N TYR A 73 2.86 -15.06 -12.96
CA TYR A 73 4.15 -14.37 -13.10
C TYR A 73 5.33 -15.34 -12.94
N ALA A 74 5.34 -16.15 -11.88
CA ALA A 74 6.39 -17.15 -11.66
C ALA A 74 6.47 -18.16 -12.82
N GLY A 75 5.32 -18.65 -13.28
CA GLY A 75 5.24 -19.56 -14.43
C GLY A 75 5.72 -18.95 -15.74
N ALA A 76 5.39 -17.67 -15.99
CA ALA A 76 5.86 -16.93 -17.15
C ALA A 76 7.38 -16.68 -17.10
N ALA A 77 7.92 -16.36 -15.93
CA ALA A 77 9.37 -16.22 -15.72
C ALA A 77 10.10 -17.53 -15.96
N LYS A 78 9.63 -18.64 -15.37
CA LYS A 78 10.20 -19.99 -15.61
C LYS A 78 10.23 -20.37 -17.10
N LYS A 79 9.14 -20.09 -17.83
CA LYS A 79 9.08 -20.35 -19.29
C LYS A 79 10.09 -19.52 -20.09
N ARG A 80 10.58 -18.43 -19.55
CA ARG A 80 11.59 -17.55 -20.13
C ARG A 80 13.01 -17.81 -19.62
N GLY A 81 13.22 -18.88 -18.86
CA GLY A 81 14.52 -19.33 -18.39
C GLY A 81 14.89 -18.88 -16.96
N ALA A 82 14.00 -18.19 -16.24
CA ALA A 82 14.25 -17.90 -14.84
C ALA A 82 14.13 -19.15 -13.97
N THR A 83 15.00 -19.25 -12.96
CA THR A 83 14.94 -20.32 -11.96
C THR A 83 14.21 -19.79 -10.72
N VAL A 84 13.16 -20.46 -10.30
CA VAL A 84 12.44 -20.19 -9.05
C VAL A 84 12.72 -21.33 -8.08
N ILE A 85 13.36 -21.02 -6.96
CA ILE A 85 13.75 -21.99 -5.93
C ILE A 85 12.92 -21.70 -4.68
N GLU A 86 11.99 -22.57 -4.40
CA GLU A 86 11.13 -22.49 -3.21
C GLU A 86 11.79 -23.17 -2.01
N HIS A 87 11.37 -22.80 -0.79
CA HIS A 87 11.91 -23.35 0.46
C HIS A 87 13.45 -23.26 0.49
N ASN A 88 13.97 -22.06 0.20
CA ASN A 88 15.40 -21.79 0.15
C ASN A 88 15.68 -20.37 0.66
N ARG A 89 15.74 -20.23 1.98
CA ARG A 89 15.97 -18.94 2.62
C ARG A 89 17.39 -18.45 2.35
N VAL A 90 17.52 -17.13 2.07
CA VAL A 90 18.80 -16.42 2.05
C VAL A 90 19.27 -16.25 3.49
N LEU A 91 20.52 -16.61 3.76
CA LEU A 91 21.16 -16.58 5.07
C LEU A 91 22.14 -15.42 5.19
N GLU A 92 22.91 -15.14 4.11
CA GLU A 92 23.92 -14.09 4.08
C GLU A 92 24.00 -13.46 2.67
N LEU A 93 24.38 -12.20 2.64
CA LEU A 93 24.70 -11.44 1.44
C LEU A 93 26.12 -10.86 1.56
N ASN A 94 27.07 -11.42 0.83
CA ASN A 94 28.47 -11.02 0.88
C ASN A 94 28.85 -10.28 -0.40
N GLN A 95 29.17 -8.99 -0.29
CA GLN A 95 29.61 -8.21 -1.44
C GLN A 95 31.04 -8.62 -1.84
N THR A 96 31.25 -8.83 -3.14
CA THR A 96 32.54 -9.20 -3.72
C THR A 96 33.04 -8.10 -4.68
N LEU A 97 34.25 -8.27 -5.22
CA LEU A 97 34.79 -7.33 -6.21
C LEU A 97 33.89 -7.22 -7.47
N ASN A 98 33.25 -8.32 -7.88
CA ASN A 98 32.54 -8.41 -9.14
C ASN A 98 31.02 -8.60 -9.00
N GLY A 99 30.47 -8.54 -7.79
CA GLY A 99 29.06 -8.74 -7.53
C GLY A 99 28.79 -9.20 -6.11
N TRP A 100 28.03 -10.25 -5.96
CA TRP A 100 27.54 -10.76 -4.68
C TRP A 100 27.65 -12.29 -4.60
N GLU A 101 27.96 -12.75 -3.42
CA GLU A 101 27.79 -14.12 -2.99
C GLU A 101 26.56 -14.21 -2.08
N VAL A 102 25.53 -14.92 -2.55
CA VAL A 102 24.28 -15.13 -1.82
C VAL A 102 24.30 -16.52 -1.20
N VAL A 103 24.47 -16.59 0.10
CA VAL A 103 24.45 -17.86 0.85
C VAL A 103 22.99 -18.21 1.18
N THR A 104 22.58 -19.41 0.84
CA THR A 104 21.22 -19.93 1.07
C THR A 104 21.26 -21.27 1.76
N GLU A 105 20.11 -21.73 2.27
CA GLU A 105 19.99 -23.06 2.90
C GLU A 105 20.37 -24.22 1.94
N LYS A 106 20.24 -24.03 0.63
CA LYS A 106 20.51 -25.06 -0.39
C LYS A 106 21.83 -24.87 -1.14
N GLY A 107 22.61 -23.89 -0.75
CA GLY A 107 23.92 -23.62 -1.38
C GLY A 107 24.15 -22.13 -1.65
N THR A 108 25.25 -21.85 -2.32
CA THR A 108 25.72 -20.47 -2.59
C THR A 108 25.50 -20.13 -4.07
N ILE A 109 25.02 -18.91 -4.31
CA ILE A 109 24.78 -18.35 -5.65
C ILE A 109 25.69 -17.14 -5.83
N ASN A 110 26.48 -17.10 -6.89
CA ASN A 110 27.24 -15.92 -7.28
C ASN A 110 26.49 -15.17 -8.37
N CYS A 111 26.33 -13.85 -8.21
CA CYS A 111 25.60 -13.01 -9.14
C CYS A 111 26.15 -11.59 -9.18
N GLU A 112 25.87 -10.86 -10.25
CA GLU A 112 26.25 -9.44 -10.40
C GLU A 112 25.30 -8.53 -9.64
N HIS A 113 24.01 -8.88 -9.60
CA HIS A 113 22.96 -8.08 -9.00
C HIS A 113 22.14 -8.91 -8.01
N VAL A 114 21.77 -8.27 -6.89
CA VAL A 114 20.80 -8.79 -5.92
C VAL A 114 19.62 -7.82 -5.85
N VAL A 115 18.42 -8.34 -5.93
CA VAL A 115 17.18 -7.59 -5.72
C VAL A 115 16.54 -8.04 -4.41
N ASN A 116 16.45 -7.13 -3.45
CA ASN A 116 15.66 -7.34 -2.24
C ASN A 116 14.18 -7.05 -2.53
N ALA A 117 13.40 -8.10 -2.66
CA ALA A 117 11.94 -8.04 -2.79
C ALA A 117 11.28 -8.83 -1.63
N ALA A 118 11.88 -8.78 -0.44
CA ALA A 118 11.56 -9.67 0.67
C ALA A 118 10.33 -9.24 1.50
N GLY A 119 9.54 -8.27 1.02
CA GLY A 119 8.26 -7.88 1.62
C GLY A 119 8.39 -7.57 3.13
N LEU A 120 7.74 -8.36 3.96
CA LEU A 120 7.75 -8.21 5.42
C LEU A 120 9.17 -8.34 6.02
N TRP A 121 10.04 -9.13 5.39
CA TRP A 121 11.45 -9.34 5.82
C TRP A 121 12.45 -8.41 5.11
N ALA A 122 11.98 -7.42 4.34
CA ALA A 122 12.84 -6.53 3.55
C ALA A 122 13.94 -5.84 4.39
N LYS A 123 13.59 -5.42 5.61
CA LYS A 123 14.54 -4.79 6.54
C LYS A 123 15.66 -5.74 6.97
N GLN A 124 15.33 -6.98 7.31
CA GLN A 124 16.32 -7.98 7.74
C GLN A 124 17.24 -8.37 6.58
N VAL A 125 16.68 -8.60 5.39
CA VAL A 125 17.47 -8.87 4.18
C VAL A 125 18.32 -7.68 3.79
N GLY A 126 17.80 -6.45 3.95
CA GLY A 126 18.60 -5.22 3.78
C GLY A 126 19.82 -5.19 4.71
N ARG A 127 19.64 -5.51 5.99
CA ARG A 127 20.72 -5.56 6.99
C ARG A 127 21.81 -6.56 6.67
N MET A 128 21.50 -7.68 6.00
CA MET A 128 22.52 -8.63 5.51
C MET A 128 23.49 -7.95 4.52
N ALA A 129 23.01 -6.98 3.75
CA ALA A 129 23.83 -6.16 2.83
C ALA A 129 24.36 -4.87 3.47
N GLY A 130 24.12 -4.64 4.77
CA GLY A 130 24.45 -3.40 5.46
C GLY A 130 23.62 -2.20 5.00
N VAL A 131 22.32 -2.44 4.71
CA VAL A 131 21.32 -1.45 4.29
C VAL A 131 20.19 -1.44 5.31
N GLU A 132 19.90 -0.27 5.86
CA GLU A 132 18.71 -0.07 6.71
C GLU A 132 17.59 0.54 5.86
N LEU A 133 16.55 -0.24 5.59
CA LEU A 133 15.40 0.23 4.81
C LEU A 133 14.37 0.90 5.71
N PRO A 134 13.83 2.07 5.33
CA PRO A 134 12.82 2.79 6.09
C PRO A 134 11.43 2.15 5.88
N VAL A 135 11.20 1.00 6.49
CA VAL A 135 9.93 0.28 6.41
C VAL A 135 9.39 -0.03 7.80
N SER A 136 8.08 0.01 7.92
CA SER A 136 7.37 -0.42 9.13
C SER A 136 6.11 -1.21 8.76
N PRO A 137 5.95 -2.42 9.28
CA PRO A 137 4.67 -3.11 9.20
C PRO A 137 3.66 -2.49 10.17
N LEU A 138 2.40 -2.43 9.72
CA LEU A 138 1.25 -2.07 10.55
C LEU A 138 0.20 -3.17 10.48
N ASN A 139 -0.61 -3.29 11.52
CA ASN A 139 -1.79 -4.13 11.49
C ASN A 139 -2.80 -3.55 10.50
N HIS A 140 -3.51 -4.43 9.81
CA HIS A 140 -4.53 -4.03 8.85
C HIS A 140 -5.65 -5.07 8.83
N HIS A 141 -6.87 -4.61 9.15
CA HIS A 141 -8.03 -5.47 9.25
C HIS A 141 -8.91 -5.42 7.99
N TYR A 142 -9.50 -6.56 7.71
CA TYR A 142 -10.73 -6.66 6.95
C TYR A 142 -11.61 -7.76 7.53
N LEU A 143 -12.90 -7.69 7.24
CA LEU A 143 -13.83 -8.76 7.53
C LEU A 143 -14.38 -9.38 6.24
N ILE A 144 -14.79 -10.62 6.32
CA ILE A 144 -15.64 -11.29 5.33
C ILE A 144 -16.96 -11.57 6.01
N SER A 145 -18.06 -11.09 5.42
CA SER A 145 -19.40 -11.28 5.97
C SER A 145 -19.94 -12.69 5.69
N ASP A 146 -20.96 -13.08 6.43
CA ASP A 146 -21.86 -14.16 6.02
C ASP A 146 -22.64 -13.77 4.77
N THR A 147 -23.47 -14.67 4.28
CA THR A 147 -24.32 -14.44 3.10
C THR A 147 -25.24 -13.23 3.31
N ILE A 148 -25.22 -12.33 2.34
CA ILE A 148 -26.11 -11.15 2.26
C ILE A 148 -27.27 -11.49 1.33
N PRO A 149 -28.53 -11.57 1.80
CA PRO A 149 -29.65 -11.97 0.97
C PRO A 149 -29.85 -11.12 -0.27
N GLN A 150 -29.60 -9.81 -0.18
CA GLN A 150 -29.72 -8.88 -1.30
C GLN A 150 -28.77 -9.22 -2.47
N LEU A 151 -27.61 -9.83 -2.20
CA LEU A 151 -26.69 -10.26 -3.25
C LEU A 151 -27.16 -11.53 -3.98
N GLU A 152 -28.10 -12.27 -3.43
CA GLU A 152 -28.73 -13.42 -4.11
C GLU A 152 -29.86 -13.01 -5.06
N GLU A 153 -30.36 -11.77 -4.94
CA GLU A 153 -31.47 -11.24 -5.74
C GLU A 153 -31.00 -10.51 -7.01
N ILE A 154 -29.71 -10.20 -7.11
CA ILE A 154 -29.10 -9.52 -8.27
C ILE A 154 -28.36 -10.52 -9.16
N ASP A 155 -28.30 -10.26 -10.45
CA ASP A 155 -27.66 -11.11 -11.47
C ASP A 155 -26.26 -10.63 -11.90
N PHE A 156 -25.72 -9.64 -11.20
CA PHE A 156 -24.37 -9.11 -11.42
C PHE A 156 -23.58 -9.08 -10.12
N GLU A 157 -22.27 -8.97 -10.23
CA GLU A 157 -21.37 -8.82 -9.09
C GLU A 157 -21.19 -7.33 -8.76
N VAL A 158 -21.39 -6.95 -7.49
CA VAL A 158 -21.21 -5.54 -7.08
C VAL A 158 -19.75 -5.10 -7.27
N PRO A 159 -19.54 -3.84 -7.70
CA PRO A 159 -18.21 -3.34 -8.01
C PRO A 159 -17.33 -3.22 -6.77
N MET A 160 -16.02 -3.21 -6.99
CA MET A 160 -15.07 -2.72 -6.00
C MET A 160 -15.47 -1.29 -5.62
N THR A 161 -15.84 -1.05 -4.37
CA THR A 161 -16.32 0.26 -3.91
C THR A 161 -15.41 0.82 -2.82
N VAL A 162 -15.01 2.08 -2.96
CA VAL A 162 -14.18 2.79 -1.98
C VAL A 162 -14.97 3.97 -1.42
N ASP A 163 -15.22 3.95 -0.12
CA ASP A 163 -15.76 5.08 0.65
C ASP A 163 -14.62 5.76 1.41
N LEU A 164 -14.15 6.87 0.84
CA LEU A 164 -12.99 7.58 1.38
C LEU A 164 -13.29 8.27 2.73
N GLU A 165 -14.50 8.79 2.92
CA GLU A 165 -14.94 9.38 4.18
C GLU A 165 -15.26 8.33 5.24
N GLY A 166 -15.65 7.12 4.80
CA GLY A 166 -15.87 5.96 5.68
C GLY A 166 -14.64 5.15 6.01
N PHE A 167 -13.45 5.51 5.47
CA PHE A 167 -12.19 4.76 5.64
C PHE A 167 -12.27 3.30 5.22
N THR A 168 -13.20 2.96 4.32
CA THR A 168 -13.49 1.59 3.93
C THR A 168 -13.37 1.35 2.42
N TYR A 169 -13.08 0.11 2.09
CA TYR A 169 -13.22 -0.43 0.74
C TYR A 169 -13.95 -1.77 0.79
N LEU A 170 -14.75 -2.03 -0.23
CA LEU A 170 -15.59 -3.22 -0.30
C LEU A 170 -15.44 -3.91 -1.65
N ARG A 171 -15.44 -5.23 -1.63
CA ARG A 171 -15.67 -6.07 -2.81
C ARG A 171 -16.60 -7.21 -2.46
N GLN A 172 -17.29 -7.75 -3.44
CA GLN A 172 -18.05 -8.98 -3.24
C GLN A 172 -17.11 -10.16 -2.98
N ASP A 173 -17.51 -11.06 -2.11
CA ASP A 173 -16.86 -12.35 -1.84
C ASP A 173 -17.91 -13.46 -1.82
N GLN A 174 -18.06 -14.12 -2.97
CA GLN A 174 -19.13 -15.11 -3.19
C GLN A 174 -20.53 -14.50 -2.97
N LYS A 175 -21.23 -14.91 -1.91
CA LYS A 175 -22.56 -14.42 -1.50
C LYS A 175 -22.51 -13.39 -0.37
N GLY A 176 -21.35 -13.03 0.08
CA GLY A 176 -21.07 -11.99 1.06
C GLY A 176 -20.15 -10.92 0.49
N VAL A 177 -19.53 -10.14 1.36
CA VAL A 177 -18.56 -9.12 0.99
C VAL A 177 -17.31 -9.19 1.86
N LEU A 178 -16.20 -8.76 1.29
CA LEU A 178 -15.02 -8.32 2.03
C LEU A 178 -15.13 -6.82 2.27
N LEU A 179 -15.13 -6.39 3.52
CA LEU A 179 -15.01 -4.99 3.92
C LEU A 179 -13.64 -4.77 4.54
N GLY A 180 -12.80 -3.98 3.90
CA GLY A 180 -11.48 -3.60 4.41
C GLY A 180 -11.48 -2.21 5.00
N ILE A 181 -10.58 -1.96 5.94
CA ILE A 181 -10.61 -0.79 6.82
C ILE A 181 -9.22 -0.17 6.89
N TYR A 182 -9.11 1.15 6.68
CA TYR A 182 -7.91 1.92 7.01
C TYR A 182 -8.05 2.53 8.40
N GLU A 183 -7.24 2.07 9.32
CA GLU A 183 -7.39 2.25 10.76
C GLU A 183 -6.80 3.57 11.25
N VAL A 184 -7.62 4.46 11.80
CA VAL A 184 -7.15 5.71 12.41
C VAL A 184 -6.36 5.42 13.70
N ASN A 185 -6.85 4.47 14.51
CA ASN A 185 -6.12 3.98 15.69
C ASN A 185 -5.14 2.86 15.30
N HIS A 186 -4.14 3.21 14.46
CA HIS A 186 -3.19 2.27 13.89
C HIS A 186 -2.26 1.63 14.91
N GLN A 187 -1.74 0.45 14.59
CA GLN A 187 -0.77 -0.27 15.41
C GLN A 187 0.40 -0.79 14.56
N HIS A 188 1.63 -0.40 14.94
CA HIS A 188 2.83 -0.96 14.34
C HIS A 188 3.08 -2.37 14.85
N TRP A 189 3.57 -3.22 13.96
CA TRP A 189 3.91 -4.60 14.28
C TRP A 189 5.37 -4.90 13.91
N MET A 190 6.15 -5.47 14.84
CA MET A 190 7.51 -5.97 14.61
C MET A 190 8.41 -5.04 13.77
N MET A 191 8.48 -3.76 14.14
CA MET A 191 9.26 -2.74 13.41
C MET A 191 10.75 -3.05 13.23
N ASP A 192 11.32 -3.88 14.11
CA ASP A 192 12.73 -4.28 14.03
C ASP A 192 12.96 -5.50 13.12
N GLY A 193 11.90 -6.11 12.64
CA GLY A 193 11.89 -7.28 11.75
C GLY A 193 10.96 -8.38 12.22
N ALA A 194 10.25 -8.98 11.29
CA ALA A 194 9.37 -10.12 11.55
C ALA A 194 10.19 -11.39 11.87
N PRO A 195 9.68 -12.33 12.69
CA PRO A 195 10.32 -13.63 12.85
C PRO A 195 10.48 -14.33 11.50
N TRP A 196 11.61 -15.03 11.28
CA TRP A 196 11.86 -15.73 10.02
C TRP A 196 10.84 -16.86 9.76
N GLU A 197 10.30 -17.41 10.83
CA GLU A 197 9.34 -18.51 10.82
C GLU A 197 7.89 -18.00 10.66
N TYR A 198 7.66 -16.68 10.74
CA TYR A 198 6.34 -16.10 10.53
C TYR A 198 5.89 -16.31 9.08
N GLY A 199 4.79 -17.01 8.89
CA GLY A 199 4.23 -17.31 7.56
C GLY A 199 2.96 -18.12 7.68
N PHE A 200 1.98 -17.83 6.81
CA PHE A 200 0.63 -18.43 6.85
C PHE A 200 -0.11 -18.21 8.17
N GLU A 201 0.30 -17.20 8.92
CA GLU A 201 -0.30 -16.82 10.19
C GLU A 201 -0.99 -15.48 10.05
N LEU A 202 -2.15 -15.35 10.69
CA LEU A 202 -2.83 -14.09 10.90
C LEU A 202 -2.56 -13.60 12.31
N GLN A 203 -2.61 -12.31 12.50
CA GLN A 203 -2.55 -11.70 13.83
C GLN A 203 -3.91 -11.81 14.51
N GLN A 204 -3.93 -11.70 15.81
CA GLN A 204 -5.18 -11.66 16.56
C GLN A 204 -6.01 -10.46 16.09
N GLU A 205 -7.27 -10.68 15.85
CA GLU A 205 -8.24 -9.63 15.57
C GLU A 205 -8.44 -8.72 16.78
N ASP A 206 -8.68 -7.45 16.51
CA ASP A 206 -8.92 -6.41 17.51
C ASP A 206 -10.01 -5.44 16.99
N PRO A 207 -11.27 -5.92 16.93
CA PRO A 207 -12.37 -5.11 16.40
C PRO A 207 -12.68 -3.89 17.27
N ASP A 208 -12.43 -3.94 18.58
CA ASP A 208 -12.68 -2.81 19.49
C ASP A 208 -11.81 -1.61 19.12
N ARG A 209 -10.60 -1.86 18.62
CA ARG A 209 -9.66 -0.80 18.18
C ARG A 209 -10.13 -0.06 16.93
N ILE A 210 -10.92 -0.71 16.10
CA ILE A 210 -11.44 -0.20 14.82
C ILE A 210 -12.96 0.00 14.84
N GLU A 211 -13.56 0.07 16.01
CA GLU A 211 -15.02 0.20 16.19
C GLU A 211 -15.60 1.39 15.42
N HIS A 212 -14.89 2.53 15.45
CA HIS A 212 -15.33 3.73 14.76
C HIS A 212 -15.45 3.53 13.24
N GLU A 213 -14.46 2.96 12.61
CA GLU A 213 -14.45 2.70 11.17
C GLU A 213 -15.44 1.59 10.78
N LEU A 214 -15.64 0.60 11.67
CA LEU A 214 -16.68 -0.41 11.50
C LEU A 214 -18.07 0.22 11.50
N GLU A 215 -18.33 1.14 12.43
CA GLU A 215 -19.62 1.87 12.49
C GLU A 215 -19.85 2.67 11.19
N LEU A 216 -18.84 3.37 10.68
CA LEU A 216 -18.93 4.08 9.41
C LEU A 216 -19.23 3.13 8.25
N GLY A 217 -18.52 1.99 8.18
CA GLY A 217 -18.75 0.97 7.16
C GLY A 217 -20.13 0.35 7.24
N PHE A 218 -20.63 0.05 8.42
CA PHE A 218 -21.97 -0.52 8.61
C PHE A 218 -23.09 0.50 8.31
N ASN A 219 -22.83 1.79 8.52
CA ASN A 219 -23.75 2.84 8.09
C ASN A 219 -23.77 2.97 6.56
N ARG A 220 -22.62 2.81 5.89
CA ARG A 220 -22.54 2.80 4.42
C ARG A 220 -23.16 1.55 3.81
N TYR A 221 -23.04 0.39 4.46
CA TYR A 221 -23.58 -0.89 4.03
C TYR A 221 -24.51 -1.48 5.09
N PRO A 222 -25.77 -0.99 5.21
CA PRO A 222 -26.67 -1.36 6.30
C PRO A 222 -26.97 -2.86 6.40
N CYS A 223 -26.90 -3.59 5.29
CA CYS A 223 -27.07 -5.05 5.28
C CYS A 223 -26.06 -5.78 6.18
N LEU A 224 -24.88 -5.17 6.45
CA LEU A 224 -23.88 -5.77 7.34
C LEU A 224 -24.27 -5.73 8.82
N GLN A 225 -25.26 -4.91 9.19
CA GLN A 225 -25.80 -4.90 10.56
C GLN A 225 -26.73 -6.11 10.83
N GLU A 226 -27.21 -6.76 9.77
CA GLU A 226 -28.18 -7.86 9.84
C GLU A 226 -27.54 -9.24 9.65
N VAL A 227 -26.27 -9.29 9.24
CA VAL A 227 -25.55 -10.54 8.96
C VAL A 227 -24.35 -10.70 9.89
N GLY A 228 -23.87 -11.95 10.05
CA GLY A 228 -22.68 -12.25 10.86
C GLY A 228 -21.38 -11.95 10.11
N VAL A 229 -20.30 -11.89 10.89
CA VAL A 229 -18.95 -11.90 10.34
C VAL A 229 -18.44 -13.33 10.29
N LYS A 230 -18.23 -13.84 9.07
CA LYS A 230 -17.71 -15.18 8.82
C LYS A 230 -16.24 -15.31 9.18
N THR A 231 -15.44 -14.29 8.87
CA THR A 231 -14.00 -14.31 9.09
C THR A 231 -13.48 -12.89 9.34
N TRP A 232 -12.68 -12.76 10.39
CA TRP A 232 -11.80 -11.61 10.59
C TRP A 232 -10.41 -11.93 10.06
N VAL A 233 -9.80 -10.96 9.43
CA VAL A 233 -8.40 -11.04 8.99
C VAL A 233 -7.67 -9.82 9.52
N ASN A 234 -6.61 -10.06 10.28
CA ASN A 234 -5.64 -9.05 10.69
C ASN A 234 -4.27 -9.50 10.21
N GLY A 235 -3.65 -8.71 9.34
CA GLY A 235 -2.37 -9.02 8.75
C GLY A 235 -1.37 -7.89 8.85
N ALA A 236 -0.07 -8.24 8.76
CA ALA A 236 0.99 -7.24 8.69
C ALA A 236 1.06 -6.63 7.30
N PHE A 237 0.88 -5.31 7.21
CA PHE A 237 0.90 -4.54 5.99
C PHE A 237 2.09 -3.57 6.02
N THR A 238 3.05 -3.70 5.10
CA THR A 238 4.34 -2.99 5.17
C THR A 238 4.30 -1.67 4.42
N PHE A 239 4.73 -0.60 5.09
CA PHE A 239 4.77 0.77 4.56
C PHE A 239 6.16 1.40 4.64
N SER A 240 6.47 2.27 3.68
CA SER A 240 7.50 3.28 3.76
C SER A 240 6.96 4.56 4.43
N PRO A 241 7.79 5.54 4.79
CA PRO A 241 7.35 6.78 5.45
C PRO A 241 6.33 7.61 4.67
N ASP A 242 6.38 7.58 3.34
CA ASP A 242 5.46 8.28 2.43
C ASP A 242 4.45 7.34 1.74
N GLY A 243 4.50 6.04 2.07
CA GLY A 243 3.65 5.02 1.49
C GLY A 243 3.96 4.64 0.03
N ASN A 244 4.92 5.29 -0.60
CA ASN A 244 5.35 4.89 -1.93
C ASN A 244 6.35 3.72 -1.87
N PRO A 245 6.44 2.87 -2.89
CA PRO A 245 7.42 1.79 -2.94
C PRO A 245 8.87 2.27 -2.77
N LEU A 246 9.74 1.38 -2.34
CA LEU A 246 11.19 1.54 -2.31
C LEU A 246 11.78 0.72 -3.45
N VAL A 247 12.05 1.36 -4.59
CA VAL A 247 12.49 0.70 -5.82
C VAL A 247 13.78 1.33 -6.31
N GLY A 248 14.65 0.51 -6.92
CA GLY A 248 15.86 1.01 -7.56
C GLY A 248 17.17 0.63 -6.87
N PRO A 249 18.30 1.18 -7.35
CA PRO A 249 19.63 0.90 -6.81
C PRO A 249 19.79 1.58 -5.45
N VAL A 250 20.32 0.84 -4.48
CA VAL A 250 20.61 1.42 -3.17
C VAL A 250 21.91 2.22 -3.22
N PRO A 251 21.89 3.52 -2.86
CA PRO A 251 23.09 4.35 -2.86
C PRO A 251 24.25 3.75 -2.07
N GLY A 252 25.45 3.75 -2.65
CA GLY A 252 26.65 3.20 -2.03
C GLY A 252 26.76 1.66 -2.04
N LYS A 253 25.82 0.93 -2.60
CA LYS A 253 25.79 -0.55 -2.68
C LYS A 253 25.73 -1.00 -4.13
N ARG A 254 26.89 -1.14 -4.78
CA ARG A 254 26.95 -1.57 -6.18
C ARG A 254 26.27 -2.93 -6.38
N GLY A 255 25.35 -3.00 -7.34
CA GLY A 255 24.63 -4.21 -7.69
C GLY A 255 23.59 -4.66 -6.67
N TYR A 256 23.27 -3.83 -5.66
CA TYR A 256 22.16 -4.10 -4.73
C TYR A 256 20.97 -3.20 -5.03
N TRP A 257 19.82 -3.82 -5.20
CA TRP A 257 18.58 -3.20 -5.62
C TRP A 257 17.44 -3.52 -4.66
N THR A 258 16.42 -2.68 -4.64
CA THR A 258 15.21 -2.92 -3.83
C THR A 258 13.96 -2.89 -4.68
N ALA A 259 12.95 -3.67 -4.28
CA ALA A 259 11.55 -3.61 -4.69
C ALA A 259 10.69 -3.94 -3.47
N CYS A 260 10.68 -3.03 -2.49
CA CYS A 260 10.08 -3.23 -1.17
C CYS A 260 8.99 -2.20 -0.89
N ALA A 261 8.23 -2.40 0.18
CA ALA A 261 7.15 -1.51 0.59
C ALA A 261 6.14 -1.20 -0.54
N VAL A 262 5.91 -2.16 -1.44
CA VAL A 262 4.92 -2.05 -2.50
C VAL A 262 3.56 -2.33 -1.89
N MET A 263 3.02 -1.34 -1.15
CA MET A 263 1.80 -1.53 -0.35
C MET A 263 0.57 -1.79 -1.22
N ALA A 264 0.45 -1.11 -2.35
CA ALA A 264 -0.58 -1.38 -3.35
C ALA A 264 -0.16 -2.54 -4.28
N GLY A 265 0.25 -3.68 -3.69
CA GLY A 265 0.98 -4.79 -4.28
C GLY A 265 0.63 -5.12 -5.73
N PHE A 266 -0.58 -5.58 -5.98
CA PHE A 266 -0.98 -6.00 -7.33
C PHE A 266 -1.32 -4.83 -8.26
N LEU A 267 -1.67 -3.65 -7.73
CA LEU A 267 -1.87 -2.45 -8.53
C LEU A 267 -0.54 -1.91 -9.09
N GLN A 268 0.54 -2.03 -8.33
CA GLN A 268 1.85 -1.46 -8.67
C GLN A 268 2.88 -2.52 -9.11
N GLY A 269 2.71 -3.78 -8.69
CA GLY A 269 3.75 -4.81 -8.82
C GLY A 269 4.22 -5.05 -10.25
N GLY A 270 3.32 -5.00 -11.24
CA GLY A 270 3.67 -5.13 -12.65
C GLY A 270 4.55 -3.98 -13.13
N GLY A 271 4.18 -2.73 -12.81
CA GLY A 271 4.94 -1.53 -13.13
C GLY A 271 6.29 -1.49 -12.41
N VAL A 272 6.31 -1.80 -11.12
CA VAL A 272 7.55 -1.89 -10.33
C VAL A 272 8.51 -2.90 -10.94
N GLY A 273 8.03 -4.10 -11.29
CA GLY A 273 8.85 -5.15 -11.91
C GLY A 273 9.41 -4.74 -13.27
N LYS A 274 8.59 -4.09 -14.11
CA LYS A 274 9.02 -3.57 -15.42
C LYS A 274 10.09 -2.49 -15.25
N SER A 275 9.81 -1.44 -14.50
CA SER A 275 10.73 -0.32 -14.29
C SER A 275 12.06 -0.75 -13.68
N LEU A 276 12.03 -1.66 -12.70
CA LEU A 276 13.26 -2.18 -12.10
C LEU A 276 14.08 -3.02 -13.08
N ALA A 277 13.44 -3.85 -13.90
CA ALA A 277 14.14 -4.63 -14.92
C ALA A 277 14.80 -3.73 -15.98
N GLU A 278 14.10 -2.69 -16.44
CA GLU A 278 14.66 -1.68 -17.34
C GLU A 278 15.85 -0.99 -16.69
N TRP A 279 15.71 -0.53 -15.45
CA TRP A 279 16.78 0.16 -14.72
C TRP A 279 18.03 -0.70 -14.58
N ILE A 280 17.89 -2.00 -14.27
CA ILE A 280 19.04 -2.93 -14.16
C ILE A 280 19.72 -3.13 -15.53
N ILE A 281 18.94 -3.20 -16.61
CA ILE A 281 19.45 -3.55 -17.95
C ILE A 281 20.02 -2.33 -18.69
N THR A 282 19.33 -1.21 -18.63
CA THR A 282 19.66 -0.01 -19.41
C THR A 282 20.33 1.10 -18.61
N GLY A 283 20.31 1.00 -17.27
CA GLY A 283 20.83 2.02 -16.34
C GLY A 283 19.80 3.07 -15.91
N GLU A 284 18.61 3.10 -16.52
CA GLU A 284 17.51 3.98 -16.15
C GLU A 284 16.16 3.36 -16.55
N PRO A 285 15.06 3.63 -15.83
CA PRO A 285 13.72 3.22 -16.24
C PRO A 285 13.19 4.14 -17.36
N GLU A 286 12.30 3.64 -18.20
CA GLU A 286 11.65 4.41 -19.26
C GLU A 286 10.71 5.50 -18.67
N ALA A 287 10.00 5.14 -17.59
CA ALA A 287 9.08 6.04 -16.91
C ALA A 287 9.77 6.81 -15.78
N ASP A 288 9.26 8.00 -15.47
CA ASP A 288 9.64 8.74 -14.27
C ASP A 288 9.13 7.98 -13.01
N VAL A 289 10.09 7.44 -12.27
CA VAL A 289 9.83 6.69 -11.03
C VAL A 289 10.39 7.39 -9.79
N TYR A 290 10.68 8.69 -9.85
CA TYR A 290 11.26 9.46 -8.75
C TYR A 290 10.54 9.24 -7.41
N GLY A 291 9.21 9.24 -7.43
CA GLY A 291 8.40 8.98 -6.25
C GLY A 291 8.55 7.58 -5.64
N MET A 292 9.15 6.63 -6.36
CA MET A 292 9.43 5.27 -5.89
C MET A 292 10.93 5.02 -5.65
N ASP A 293 11.81 5.90 -6.13
CA ASP A 293 13.26 5.72 -5.98
C ASP A 293 13.65 5.63 -4.50
N VAL A 294 14.33 4.54 -4.12
CA VAL A 294 14.82 4.37 -2.75
C VAL A 294 15.82 5.46 -2.35
N ALA A 295 16.53 6.06 -3.32
CA ALA A 295 17.50 7.13 -3.09
C ALA A 295 16.87 8.44 -2.60
N ARG A 296 15.53 8.59 -2.63
CA ARG A 296 14.83 9.75 -2.01
C ARG A 296 15.00 9.79 -0.50
N TYR A 297 15.42 8.69 0.12
CA TYR A 297 15.71 8.60 1.55
C TYR A 297 17.22 8.60 1.79
N GLY A 298 17.66 9.52 2.65
CA GLY A 298 19.01 9.53 3.19
C GLY A 298 19.09 8.80 4.54
N THR A 299 20.25 8.91 5.21
CA THR A 299 20.50 8.27 6.51
C THR A 299 19.56 8.73 7.64
N PHE A 300 18.91 9.88 7.51
CA PHE A 300 17.88 10.34 8.44
C PHE A 300 16.71 9.34 8.56
N ALA A 301 16.39 8.65 7.48
CA ALA A 301 15.30 7.69 7.42
C ALA A 301 15.66 6.32 8.07
N GLU A 302 16.87 6.13 8.56
CA GLU A 302 17.25 5.00 9.41
C GLU A 302 16.74 5.17 10.87
N ASN A 303 16.33 6.40 11.24
CA ASN A 303 15.82 6.70 12.57
C ASN A 303 14.47 6.01 12.81
N LYS A 304 14.42 5.12 13.80
CA LYS A 304 13.23 4.32 14.12
C LYS A 304 12.02 5.17 14.49
N GLN A 305 12.25 6.27 15.22
CA GLN A 305 11.14 7.17 15.62
C GLN A 305 10.58 7.92 14.40
N TYR A 306 11.45 8.40 13.51
CA TYR A 306 11.04 8.98 12.24
C TYR A 306 10.18 8.01 11.43
N ILE A 307 10.65 6.77 11.23
CA ILE A 307 9.90 5.75 10.49
C ILE A 307 8.54 5.52 11.15
N LYS A 308 8.51 5.36 12.47
CA LYS A 308 7.27 5.11 13.21
C LYS A 308 6.25 6.22 13.01
N GLU A 309 6.64 7.46 13.25
CA GLU A 309 5.74 8.61 13.17
C GLU A 309 5.24 8.86 11.74
N THR A 310 6.14 8.83 10.76
CA THR A 310 5.79 9.15 9.38
C THR A 310 4.97 8.06 8.71
N THR A 311 5.29 6.77 8.92
CA THR A 311 4.46 5.67 8.40
C THR A 311 3.09 5.64 9.06
N GLY A 312 3.00 5.89 10.37
CA GLY A 312 1.72 5.99 11.06
C GLY A 312 0.88 7.13 10.53
N GLN A 313 1.47 8.33 10.38
CA GLN A 313 0.79 9.48 9.80
C GLN A 313 0.31 9.21 8.37
N PHE A 314 1.14 8.59 7.53
CA PHE A 314 0.74 8.23 6.17
C PHE A 314 -0.44 7.26 6.19
N TYR A 315 -0.36 6.18 6.98
CA TYR A 315 -1.37 5.13 7.04
C TYR A 315 -2.74 5.68 7.50
N THR A 316 -2.76 6.43 8.60
CA THR A 316 -3.99 7.01 9.14
C THR A 316 -4.61 8.08 8.24
N ARG A 317 -3.81 8.70 7.37
CA ARG A 317 -4.25 9.72 6.42
C ARG A 317 -4.48 9.19 5.01
N ARG A 318 -4.43 7.87 4.80
CA ARG A 318 -4.55 7.28 3.47
C ARG A 318 -5.80 7.73 2.70
N PHE A 319 -6.90 7.91 3.41
CA PHE A 319 -8.19 8.35 2.85
C PHE A 319 -8.54 9.81 3.20
N VAL A 320 -7.74 10.47 4.02
CA VAL A 320 -7.96 11.86 4.39
C VAL A 320 -7.56 12.78 3.23
N MET A 321 -8.35 13.83 3.00
CA MET A 321 -8.01 14.86 2.02
C MET A 321 -6.66 15.50 2.33
N THR A 322 -5.86 15.70 1.28
CA THR A 322 -4.58 16.41 1.36
C THR A 322 -4.74 17.76 0.65
N TYR A 323 -4.39 18.82 1.34
CA TYR A 323 -4.50 20.18 0.83
C TYR A 323 -3.13 20.74 0.41
N PRO A 324 -3.08 21.63 -0.61
CA PRO A 324 -1.83 22.30 -0.99
C PRO A 324 -1.19 23.02 0.19
N ASN A 325 0.14 22.88 0.33
CA ASN A 325 0.93 23.50 1.41
C ASN A 325 0.58 23.02 2.84
N GLU A 326 -0.08 21.89 2.97
CA GLU A 326 -0.34 21.27 4.26
C GLU A 326 0.99 20.89 4.93
N GLN A 327 1.16 21.27 6.20
CA GLN A 327 2.37 21.00 6.98
C GLN A 327 2.11 19.87 7.97
N LEU A 328 2.46 18.64 7.58
CA LEU A 328 2.26 17.47 8.43
C LEU A 328 3.34 17.39 9.52
N PRO A 329 2.97 17.07 10.79
CA PRO A 329 3.88 17.17 11.93
C PRO A 329 4.84 15.98 12.12
N ALA A 330 4.55 14.81 11.55
CA ALA A 330 5.31 13.60 11.85
C ALA A 330 6.79 13.71 11.45
N GLY A 331 7.65 13.15 12.28
CA GLY A 331 9.09 13.12 12.06
C GLY A 331 9.81 14.45 12.26
N ARG A 332 9.16 15.45 12.86
CA ARG A 332 9.73 16.79 13.08
C ARG A 332 9.97 17.08 14.55
N PRO A 333 11.01 17.88 14.88
CA PRO A 333 12.07 18.36 13.98
C PRO A 333 13.10 17.24 13.68
N LEU A 334 13.49 17.08 12.41
CA LEU A 334 14.46 16.07 12.01
C LEU A 334 15.90 16.56 12.14
N LYS A 335 16.16 17.78 11.69
CA LYS A 335 17.39 18.53 11.87
C LYS A 335 17.08 19.94 12.31
N THR A 336 17.87 20.47 13.24
CA THR A 336 17.72 21.85 13.74
C THR A 336 19.04 22.59 13.65
N SER A 337 18.98 23.89 13.40
CA SER A 337 20.13 24.78 13.53
C SER A 337 20.40 25.10 15.02
N GLY A 338 21.60 25.58 15.34
CA GLY A 338 21.90 26.05 16.71
C GLY A 338 21.05 27.23 17.18
N ALA A 339 20.32 27.89 16.26
CA ALA A 339 19.40 29.00 16.59
C ALA A 339 17.94 28.53 16.80
N HIS A 340 17.64 27.24 16.56
CA HIS A 340 16.27 26.70 16.57
C HIS A 340 15.49 27.05 17.84
N ASP A 341 16.06 26.76 19.00
CA ASP A 341 15.38 26.97 20.29
C ASP A 341 15.12 28.45 20.58
N ALA A 342 16.10 29.31 20.27
CA ALA A 342 15.94 30.75 20.44
C ALA A 342 14.89 31.33 19.50
N MET A 343 14.82 30.87 18.26
CA MET A 343 13.83 31.29 17.29
C MET A 343 12.44 30.78 17.66
N THR A 344 12.33 29.53 18.14
CA THR A 344 11.07 28.96 18.63
C THR A 344 10.54 29.75 19.83
N ALA A 345 11.42 30.09 20.79
CA ALA A 345 11.06 30.92 21.93
C ALA A 345 10.63 32.36 21.53
N ALA A 346 11.12 32.86 20.39
CA ALA A 346 10.71 34.12 19.80
C ALA A 346 9.41 34.04 18.96
N GLY A 347 8.74 32.87 18.92
CA GLY A 347 7.47 32.69 18.21
C GLY A 347 7.62 32.34 16.72
N CYS A 348 8.78 31.89 16.28
CA CYS A 348 8.98 31.43 14.91
C CYS A 348 8.06 30.22 14.61
N GLN A 349 7.38 30.25 13.46
CA GLN A 349 6.65 29.11 12.93
C GLN A 349 7.53 28.38 11.90
N TRP A 350 7.61 27.06 12.06
CA TRP A 350 8.44 26.22 11.24
C TRP A 350 7.64 25.54 10.13
N GLY A 351 8.19 25.51 8.94
CA GLY A 351 7.66 24.78 7.81
C GLY A 351 8.69 23.83 7.21
N VAL A 352 8.27 22.97 6.28
CA VAL A 352 9.19 22.17 5.45
C VAL A 352 9.65 23.00 4.28
N SER A 353 10.94 23.00 3.99
CA SER A 353 11.49 23.46 2.73
C SER A 353 12.02 22.27 1.89
N TRP A 354 12.30 22.52 0.65
CA TRP A 354 12.74 21.53 -0.35
C TRP A 354 14.25 21.21 -0.28
N ASP A 355 14.86 21.23 0.86
CA ASP A 355 16.29 20.94 0.99
C ASP A 355 16.58 19.47 1.22
#